data_c9b9ca70d9fcb1908f3f1a7d1756f7d6
#
_entry.id   c9b9ca70d9fcb1908f3f1a7d1756f7d6
#
_cell.length_a   1.000
_cell.length_b   1.000
_cell.length_c   1.000
_cell.angle_alpha   90.00
_cell.angle_beta   90.00
_cell.angle_gamma   90.00
#
_symmetry.space_group_name_H-M   'P 1'
#
loop_
_entity.id
_entity.type
_entity.pdbx_description
1 polymer ?
#
loop_
_entity_poly.entity_id
_entity_poly.type
_entity_poly.pdbx_seq_one_letter_code
_entity_poly.pdbx_strand_id
1 'polypeptide(L)'
;VVRTLHLAWVVLFLVSIRVTVPTTTGAPASCPVDRSHLVPRFGGRWFLIGANVPWLNGGFGADFGTVEEWNQHTYDASATRAMFRNLRQQGANTVRWWLFADGRGAPEFDADSGGAVTGLDQNFLPGLANAIQIASEEQIYLVFNLWSFDMLFADSPPFDRGEHAGGHRDLIVDSARRASFINNALIPVLRYPVGASGYTIGAHPNVLAWDIFNEPEFGIDEPPHFAPAHGVAQPVTLAQMQRFIAEISGAIHRNSNQLTTVGSASMKWNSTGAPGASGNFWSDAALTVYDPQGYLDFYQIHYYGWMNGDERFWSYSPLFNDWYEAGFDKPVVVGETPANAGGTNRTPARLLTDIHANCYAGVWVWPYFNLNDSTGQWSDAQSAVRALADAVPDEVQIVRSSFPVRVYLPLTIR
;
A
#
# COMPACT_ATOMS: atom_id res chain seq x y z
N VAL A 1 -12.62 -4.51 -75.00
CA VAL A 1 -12.36 -3.29 -74.21
C VAL A 1 -11.69 -3.73 -72.90
N VAL A 2 -10.35 -3.63 -72.85
CA VAL A 2 -9.54 -3.99 -71.70
C VAL A 2 -9.35 -2.70 -70.89
N ARG A 3 -9.80 -2.68 -69.62
CA ARG A 3 -9.51 -1.60 -68.68
C ARG A 3 -8.31 -1.99 -67.85
N THR A 4 -7.22 -1.30 -68.02
CA THR A 4 -5.99 -1.38 -67.21
C THR A 4 -6.20 -0.67 -65.85
N LEU A 5 -6.12 -1.42 -64.73
CA LEU A 5 -6.05 -0.84 -63.40
C LEU A 5 -4.60 -0.42 -63.10
N HIS A 6 -4.38 0.84 -62.79
CA HIS A 6 -3.14 1.36 -62.27
C HIS A 6 -3.14 1.17 -60.74
N LEU A 7 -2.26 0.31 -60.23
CA LEU A 7 -1.97 0.19 -58.79
C LEU A 7 -0.98 1.32 -58.41
N ALA A 8 -1.46 2.27 -57.65
CA ALA A 8 -0.59 3.26 -57.03
C ALA A 8 0.02 2.66 -55.77
N TRP A 9 1.35 2.54 -55.73
CA TRP A 9 2.12 2.17 -54.54
C TRP A 9 2.24 3.40 -53.62
N VAL A 10 1.58 3.37 -52.46
CA VAL A 10 1.82 4.33 -51.39
C VAL A 10 3.00 3.81 -50.58
N VAL A 11 4.15 4.46 -50.71
CA VAL A 11 5.33 4.21 -49.88
C VAL A 11 5.14 4.95 -48.58
N LEU A 12 4.79 4.24 -47.50
CA LEU A 12 4.79 4.78 -46.15
C LEU A 12 6.24 4.92 -45.65
N PHE A 13 6.73 6.14 -45.54
CA PHE A 13 7.96 6.44 -44.81
C PHE A 13 7.69 6.35 -43.32
N LEU A 14 8.10 5.26 -42.66
CA LEU A 14 8.18 5.17 -41.22
C LEU A 14 9.36 6.03 -40.75
N VAL A 15 9.08 7.24 -40.30
CA VAL A 15 10.06 8.07 -39.58
C VAL A 15 10.16 7.52 -38.18
N SER A 16 11.20 6.73 -37.94
CA SER A 16 11.57 6.30 -36.56
C SER A 16 12.11 7.52 -35.80
N ILE A 17 11.28 8.18 -35.04
CA ILE A 17 11.71 9.18 -34.07
C ILE A 17 12.41 8.42 -32.93
N ARG A 18 13.74 8.42 -32.93
CA ARG A 18 14.51 8.01 -31.76
C ARG A 18 14.38 9.11 -30.72
N VAL A 19 13.52 8.92 -29.73
CA VAL A 19 13.52 9.72 -28.51
C VAL A 19 14.80 9.36 -27.75
N THR A 20 15.79 10.22 -27.83
CA THR A 20 16.97 10.15 -26.95
C THR A 20 16.50 10.57 -25.56
N VAL A 21 16.32 9.59 -24.66
CA VAL A 21 16.17 9.84 -23.24
C VAL A 21 17.46 10.54 -22.78
N PRO A 22 17.35 11.75 -22.21
CA PRO A 22 18.54 12.39 -21.64
C PRO A 22 19.07 11.52 -20.51
N THR A 23 20.21 10.88 -20.71
CA THR A 23 20.96 10.28 -19.63
C THR A 23 21.56 11.42 -18.81
N THR A 24 20.86 11.81 -17.75
CA THR A 24 21.46 12.65 -16.71
C THR A 24 22.50 11.77 -16.01
N THR A 25 23.76 11.88 -16.43
CA THR A 25 24.91 11.28 -15.75
C THR A 25 25.37 12.15 -14.58
N GLY A 26 24.47 12.68 -13.80
CA GLY A 26 24.75 13.16 -12.46
C GLY A 26 25.03 11.93 -11.58
N ALA A 27 26.17 11.94 -10.83
CA ALA A 27 26.28 10.97 -9.74
C ALA A 27 25.05 11.15 -8.84
N PRO A 28 24.39 10.06 -8.39
CA PRO A 28 23.24 10.18 -7.51
C PRO A 28 23.61 11.05 -6.32
N ALA A 29 22.75 12.01 -5.99
CA ALA A 29 22.94 12.83 -4.79
C ALA A 29 23.08 11.85 -3.62
N SER A 30 24.13 12.00 -2.80
CA SER A 30 24.29 11.12 -1.64
C SER A 30 23.10 11.32 -0.70
N CYS A 31 22.50 10.23 -0.25
CA CYS A 31 21.38 10.29 0.69
C CYS A 31 21.76 11.08 1.96
N PRO A 32 20.77 11.69 2.65
CA PRO A 32 21.04 12.47 3.86
C PRO A 32 21.82 11.67 4.89
N VAL A 33 22.94 12.20 5.37
CA VAL A 33 23.78 11.55 6.39
C VAL A 33 23.01 11.35 7.70
N ASP A 34 22.06 12.25 8.00
CA ASP A 34 21.17 12.14 9.16
C ASP A 34 20.05 11.11 9.01
N ARG A 35 20.01 10.46 7.86
CA ARG A 35 18.99 9.45 7.51
C ARG A 35 17.56 9.99 7.56
N SER A 36 17.35 11.29 7.34
CA SER A 36 16.03 11.93 7.39
C SER A 36 15.04 11.35 6.37
N HIS A 37 15.55 10.78 5.27
CA HIS A 37 14.79 10.10 4.23
C HIS A 37 14.23 8.73 4.67
N LEU A 38 14.71 8.13 5.76
CA LEU A 38 14.26 6.82 6.27
C LEU A 38 13.10 6.96 7.25
N VAL A 39 12.26 5.90 7.35
CA VAL A 39 11.07 5.90 8.21
C VAL A 39 11.47 5.96 9.70
N PRO A 40 11.03 6.99 10.45
CA PRO A 40 11.36 7.13 11.87
C PRO A 40 10.50 6.20 12.72
N ARG A 41 11.12 5.31 13.50
CA ARG A 41 10.42 4.45 14.45
C ARG A 41 11.37 3.97 15.55
N PHE A 42 10.86 3.77 16.77
CA PHE A 42 11.61 3.23 17.90
C PHE A 42 12.91 3.99 18.26
N GLY A 43 12.94 5.29 17.99
CA GLY A 43 14.13 6.12 18.20
C GLY A 43 15.21 5.98 17.13
N GLY A 44 14.97 5.18 16.10
CA GLY A 44 15.83 5.01 14.91
C GLY A 44 15.14 5.44 13.63
N ARG A 45 15.85 5.22 12.52
CA ARG A 45 15.36 5.45 11.16
C ARG A 45 15.69 4.22 10.31
N TRP A 46 14.69 3.73 9.57
CA TRP A 46 14.73 2.38 9.00
C TRP A 46 14.36 2.35 7.53
N PHE A 47 15.08 1.54 6.79
CA PHE A 47 14.72 1.12 5.44
C PHE A 47 13.78 -0.08 5.55
N LEU A 48 12.54 0.08 5.09
CA LEU A 48 11.51 -0.97 5.16
C LEU A 48 11.60 -1.87 3.93
N ILE A 49 11.95 -3.14 4.12
CA ILE A 49 12.12 -4.07 3.01
C ILE A 49 11.34 -5.36 3.25
N GLY A 50 10.66 -5.85 2.21
CA GLY A 50 9.87 -7.07 2.30
C GLY A 50 8.96 -7.30 1.10
N ALA A 51 7.76 -7.80 1.36
CA ALA A 51 6.79 -8.13 0.33
C ALA A 51 5.38 -7.67 0.66
N ASN A 52 4.57 -7.54 -0.38
CA ASN A 52 3.13 -7.45 -0.28
C ASN A 52 2.51 -8.84 -0.08
N VAL A 53 1.58 -8.94 0.85
CA VAL A 53 0.71 -10.10 1.04
C VAL A 53 -0.72 -9.63 0.86
N PRO A 54 -1.21 -9.58 -0.38
CA PRO A 54 -2.59 -9.14 -0.62
C PRO A 54 -3.58 -10.12 -0.01
N TRP A 55 -3.31 -11.42 -0.14
CA TRP A 55 -4.05 -12.52 0.50
C TRP A 55 -3.17 -13.78 0.60
N LEU A 56 -3.27 -14.43 1.73
CA LEU A 56 -2.49 -15.63 2.05
C LEU A 56 -3.22 -16.92 1.67
N ASN A 57 -4.47 -17.08 2.09
CA ASN A 57 -5.21 -18.31 1.97
C ASN A 57 -6.62 -18.15 1.39
N GLY A 58 -7.13 -16.95 1.46
CA GLY A 58 -8.47 -16.67 0.98
C GLY A 58 -8.44 -16.22 -0.48
N GLY A 59 -9.35 -15.76 -0.97
CA GLY A 59 -9.37 -14.90 -2.12
C GLY A 59 -9.27 -13.48 -1.63
N PHE A 60 -9.14 -12.63 -2.50
CA PHE A 60 -9.05 -11.20 -2.45
C PHE A 60 -9.57 -10.57 -1.14
N GLY A 61 -8.66 -10.10 -0.28
CA GLY A 61 -9.00 -9.38 0.94
C GLY A 61 -9.68 -10.16 2.08
N ALA A 62 -9.60 -11.49 2.09
CA ALA A 62 -10.36 -12.32 3.02
C ALA A 62 -9.50 -13.18 3.96
N ASP A 63 -8.27 -12.76 4.26
CA ASP A 63 -7.36 -13.58 5.06
C ASP A 63 -7.76 -13.71 6.54
N PHE A 64 -8.55 -12.81 7.10
CA PHE A 64 -8.89 -12.78 8.52
C PHE A 64 -10.36 -12.98 8.83
N GLY A 65 -11.25 -12.66 7.91
CA GLY A 65 -12.69 -12.81 8.05
C GLY A 65 -13.21 -14.14 7.50
N THR A 66 -14.51 -14.29 7.53
CA THR A 66 -15.21 -15.39 6.86
C THR A 66 -15.73 -14.91 5.52
N VAL A 67 -15.49 -15.68 4.47
CA VAL A 67 -16.10 -15.45 3.16
C VAL A 67 -17.34 -16.31 3.08
N GLU A 68 -18.51 -15.70 3.08
CA GLU A 68 -19.78 -16.41 3.10
C GLU A 68 -19.94 -17.42 1.95
N GLU A 69 -19.49 -17.06 0.76
CA GLU A 69 -19.52 -17.94 -0.42
C GLU A 69 -18.79 -19.25 -0.20
N TRP A 70 -17.73 -19.23 0.58
CA TRP A 70 -16.92 -20.40 0.87
C TRP A 70 -17.28 -21.06 2.20
N ASN A 71 -18.13 -20.40 2.99
CA ASN A 71 -18.55 -20.84 4.32
C ASN A 71 -17.37 -21.36 5.17
N GLN A 72 -16.26 -20.65 5.11
CA GLN A 72 -15.04 -21.03 5.82
C GLN A 72 -14.28 -19.83 6.36
N HIS A 73 -13.62 -20.07 7.48
CA HIS A 73 -12.60 -19.16 8.02
C HIS A 73 -11.31 -19.32 7.24
N THR A 74 -10.74 -18.22 6.76
CA THR A 74 -9.60 -18.24 5.83
C THR A 74 -8.24 -18.08 6.52
N TYR A 75 -8.18 -17.60 7.77
CA TYR A 75 -6.94 -17.44 8.49
C TYR A 75 -6.25 -18.77 8.82
N ASP A 76 -4.95 -18.88 8.50
CA ASP A 76 -4.09 -20.03 8.79
C ASP A 76 -2.82 -19.58 9.53
N ALA A 77 -2.74 -19.87 10.81
CA ALA A 77 -1.59 -19.54 11.67
C ALA A 77 -0.31 -20.25 11.24
N SER A 78 -0.40 -21.48 10.71
CA SER A 78 0.77 -22.25 10.27
C SER A 78 1.38 -21.67 9.00
N ALA A 79 0.54 -21.36 8.02
CA ALA A 79 0.95 -20.70 6.79
C ALA A 79 1.52 -19.30 7.07
N THR A 80 0.88 -18.53 7.96
CA THR A 80 1.36 -17.22 8.41
C THR A 80 2.76 -17.31 9.01
N ARG A 81 2.99 -18.27 9.91
CA ARG A 81 4.30 -18.48 10.54
C ARG A 81 5.36 -18.88 9.50
N ALA A 82 5.03 -19.78 8.60
CA ALA A 82 5.94 -20.21 7.55
C ALA A 82 6.35 -19.06 6.64
N MET A 83 5.41 -18.22 6.27
CA MET A 83 5.64 -17.02 5.47
C MET A 83 6.55 -16.03 6.19
N PHE A 84 6.25 -15.63 7.42
CA PHE A 84 7.07 -14.67 8.17
C PHE A 84 8.49 -15.18 8.41
N ARG A 85 8.62 -16.47 8.73
CA ARG A 85 9.93 -17.11 8.89
C ARG A 85 10.74 -17.07 7.59
N ASN A 86 10.12 -17.39 6.47
CA ASN A 86 10.77 -17.31 5.16
C ASN A 86 11.22 -15.89 4.84
N LEU A 87 10.34 -14.89 5.00
CA LEU A 87 10.67 -13.48 4.81
C LEU A 87 11.84 -13.05 5.69
N ARG A 88 11.79 -13.35 6.99
CA ARG A 88 12.84 -13.00 7.94
C ARG A 88 14.18 -13.65 7.60
N GLN A 89 14.18 -14.92 7.20
CA GLN A 89 15.38 -15.65 6.79
C GLN A 89 16.03 -15.04 5.55
N GLN A 90 15.25 -14.37 4.70
CA GLN A 90 15.74 -13.67 3.52
C GLN A 90 16.03 -12.18 3.76
N GLY A 91 16.08 -11.73 5.01
CA GLY A 91 16.47 -10.38 5.37
C GLY A 91 15.35 -9.34 5.33
N ALA A 92 14.10 -9.74 5.02
CA ALA A 92 12.97 -8.83 5.14
C ALA A 92 12.72 -8.43 6.59
N ASN A 93 12.26 -7.20 6.80
CA ASN A 93 11.88 -6.67 8.10
C ASN A 93 10.39 -6.32 8.17
N THR A 94 9.73 -6.10 7.04
CA THR A 94 8.32 -5.69 6.98
C THR A 94 7.51 -6.51 5.99
N VAL A 95 6.19 -6.53 6.23
CA VAL A 95 5.17 -7.07 5.34
C VAL A 95 4.06 -6.04 5.22
N ARG A 96 3.64 -5.73 4.00
CA ARG A 96 2.42 -5.00 3.72
C ARG A 96 1.30 -6.00 3.46
N TRP A 97 0.29 -6.06 4.35
CA TRP A 97 -0.77 -7.06 4.34
C TRP A 97 -2.15 -6.42 4.28
N TRP A 98 -2.97 -6.88 3.36
CA TRP A 98 -4.28 -6.32 3.11
C TRP A 98 -5.32 -6.89 4.08
N LEU A 99 -6.20 -6.02 4.62
CA LEU A 99 -7.23 -6.42 5.58
C LEU A 99 -8.63 -6.46 4.96
N PHE A 100 -9.16 -5.32 4.59
CA PHE A 100 -10.54 -5.21 4.12
C PHE A 100 -10.64 -5.22 2.59
N ALA A 101 -9.66 -4.64 1.91
CA ALA A 101 -9.58 -4.53 0.45
C ALA A 101 -10.86 -3.94 -0.16
N ASP A 102 -11.79 -4.79 -0.59
CA ASP A 102 -13.08 -4.41 -1.16
C ASP A 102 -14.28 -4.66 -0.22
N GLY A 103 -14.04 -5.16 0.99
CA GLY A 103 -15.05 -5.38 2.02
C GLY A 103 -15.67 -6.77 2.09
N ARG A 104 -15.24 -7.73 1.24
CA ARG A 104 -15.89 -9.06 1.17
C ARG A 104 -15.70 -9.93 2.40
N GLY A 105 -14.56 -9.88 3.06
CA GLY A 105 -14.22 -10.71 4.22
C GLY A 105 -14.47 -10.02 5.57
N ALA A 106 -14.47 -8.72 5.56
CA ALA A 106 -14.76 -7.81 6.69
C ALA A 106 -14.69 -6.37 6.17
N PRO A 107 -15.30 -5.37 6.82
CA PRO A 107 -16.20 -5.49 7.97
C PRO A 107 -17.58 -5.99 7.58
N GLU A 108 -18.44 -6.24 8.58
CA GLU A 108 -19.85 -6.53 8.36
C GLU A 108 -20.64 -5.25 8.05
N PHE A 109 -21.55 -5.34 7.10
CA PHE A 109 -22.40 -4.22 6.65
C PHE A 109 -23.87 -4.49 6.93
N ASP A 110 -24.60 -3.42 7.19
CA ASP A 110 -26.05 -3.44 7.24
C ASP A 110 -26.63 -3.42 5.81
N ALA A 111 -27.22 -4.53 5.41
CA ALA A 111 -27.82 -4.68 4.09
C ALA A 111 -29.00 -3.71 3.86
N ASP A 112 -29.76 -3.38 4.91
CA ASP A 112 -30.94 -2.53 4.80
C ASP A 112 -30.57 -1.04 4.70
N SER A 113 -29.43 -0.64 5.21
CA SER A 113 -28.98 0.75 5.23
C SER A 113 -28.00 1.11 4.11
N GLY A 114 -27.73 0.17 3.18
CA GLY A 114 -26.83 0.40 2.05
C GLY A 114 -25.38 0.63 2.48
N GLY A 115 -24.91 -0.08 3.52
CA GLY A 115 -23.49 -0.16 3.80
C GLY A 115 -22.97 0.60 5.01
N ALA A 116 -23.78 0.85 6.06
CA ALA A 116 -23.23 1.19 7.36
C ALA A 116 -22.51 -0.04 7.94
N VAL A 117 -21.31 0.16 8.48
CA VAL A 117 -20.59 -0.91 9.16
C VAL A 117 -21.24 -1.21 10.50
N THR A 118 -21.61 -2.46 10.73
CA THR A 118 -22.25 -2.94 11.96
C THR A 118 -21.28 -3.60 12.93
N GLY A 119 -20.16 -4.15 12.41
CA GLY A 119 -19.16 -4.85 13.21
C GLY A 119 -18.06 -5.47 12.39
N LEU A 120 -17.44 -6.50 12.97
CA LEU A 120 -16.42 -7.33 12.36
C LEU A 120 -16.84 -8.78 12.49
N ASP A 121 -16.52 -9.58 11.48
CA ASP A 121 -16.66 -11.03 11.55
C ASP A 121 -16.03 -11.58 12.85
N GLN A 122 -16.67 -12.59 13.45
CA GLN A 122 -16.24 -13.12 14.73
C GLN A 122 -14.82 -13.72 14.71
N ASN A 123 -14.32 -14.16 13.55
CA ASN A 123 -13.00 -14.76 13.38
C ASN A 123 -11.93 -13.72 13.09
N PHE A 124 -12.31 -12.50 12.68
CA PHE A 124 -11.40 -11.47 12.21
C PHE A 124 -10.39 -11.05 13.30
N LEU A 125 -10.88 -10.58 14.44
CA LEU A 125 -10.01 -10.07 15.51
C LEU A 125 -9.11 -11.14 16.13
N PRO A 126 -9.60 -12.36 16.44
CA PRO A 126 -8.74 -13.44 16.90
C PRO A 126 -7.64 -13.82 15.90
N GLY A 127 -7.99 -13.92 14.61
CA GLY A 127 -7.03 -14.22 13.54
C GLY A 127 -5.96 -13.15 13.41
N LEU A 128 -6.36 -11.88 13.35
CA LEU A 128 -5.44 -10.74 13.25
C LEU A 128 -4.52 -10.64 14.46
N ALA A 129 -5.04 -10.80 15.68
CA ALA A 129 -4.22 -10.78 16.90
C ALA A 129 -3.20 -11.94 16.93
N ASN A 130 -3.59 -13.14 16.45
CA ASN A 130 -2.67 -14.27 16.36
C ASN A 130 -1.57 -14.00 15.31
N ALA A 131 -1.91 -13.43 14.15
CA ALA A 131 -0.92 -13.03 13.13
C ALA A 131 0.10 -12.03 13.67
N ILE A 132 -0.35 -11.04 14.45
CA ILE A 132 0.53 -10.04 15.10
C ILE A 132 1.44 -10.71 16.15
N GLN A 133 0.92 -11.65 16.92
CA GLN A 133 1.74 -12.42 17.85
C GLN A 133 2.83 -13.22 17.11
N ILE A 134 2.48 -13.91 16.02
CA ILE A 134 3.44 -14.66 15.19
C ILE A 134 4.48 -13.69 14.58
N ALA A 135 4.06 -12.53 14.10
CA ALA A 135 4.96 -11.51 13.58
C ALA A 135 5.97 -11.05 14.63
N SER A 136 5.55 -10.94 15.90
CA SER A 136 6.46 -10.63 17.01
C SER A 136 7.48 -11.74 17.26
N GLU A 137 7.05 -12.98 17.23
CA GLU A 137 7.90 -14.15 17.42
C GLU A 137 8.93 -14.32 16.28
N GLU A 138 8.51 -14.06 15.04
CA GLU A 138 9.36 -14.16 13.85
C GLU A 138 10.08 -12.82 13.52
N GLN A 139 9.93 -11.77 14.36
CA GLN A 139 10.58 -10.47 14.21
C GLN A 139 10.27 -9.76 12.89
N ILE A 140 9.04 -9.85 12.43
CA ILE A 140 8.51 -9.12 11.27
C ILE A 140 7.64 -7.96 11.77
N TYR A 141 7.70 -6.83 11.08
CA TYR A 141 6.83 -5.68 11.30
C TYR A 141 5.73 -5.63 10.24
N LEU A 142 4.54 -5.27 10.66
CA LEU A 142 3.35 -5.30 9.82
C LEU A 142 2.93 -3.88 9.43
N VAL A 143 2.65 -3.69 8.16
CA VAL A 143 1.94 -2.55 7.61
C VAL A 143 0.63 -3.09 7.06
N PHE A 144 -0.48 -2.73 7.70
CA PHE A 144 -1.78 -3.22 7.29
C PHE A 144 -2.44 -2.24 6.32
N ASN A 145 -2.74 -2.70 5.11
CA ASN A 145 -3.58 -1.96 4.18
C ASN A 145 -5.06 -2.17 4.54
N LEU A 146 -5.79 -1.07 4.73
CA LEU A 146 -7.20 -1.14 5.12
C LEU A 146 -8.09 -1.34 3.90
N TRP A 147 -8.08 -0.40 2.96
CA TRP A 147 -8.99 -0.36 1.82
C TRP A 147 -8.24 -0.26 0.50
N SER A 148 -8.89 -0.66 -0.59
CA SER A 148 -8.42 -0.47 -1.96
C SER A 148 -9.48 0.23 -2.81
N PHE A 149 -9.06 0.84 -3.92
CA PHE A 149 -10.00 1.39 -4.91
C PHE A 149 -11.02 0.35 -5.40
N ASP A 150 -10.76 -0.92 -5.22
CA ASP A 150 -11.69 -2.02 -5.50
C ASP A 150 -13.01 -1.91 -4.73
N MET A 151 -13.03 -1.25 -3.56
CA MET A 151 -14.25 -0.98 -2.80
C MET A 151 -15.27 -0.10 -3.56
N LEU A 152 -14.79 0.58 -4.62
CA LEU A 152 -15.60 1.43 -5.50
C LEU A 152 -16.10 0.70 -6.76
N PHE A 153 -15.78 -0.58 -6.91
CA PHE A 153 -16.30 -1.38 -8.00
C PHE A 153 -17.82 -1.55 -7.86
N ALA A 154 -18.48 -1.84 -8.98
CA ALA A 154 -19.88 -2.23 -8.92
C ALA A 154 -20.01 -3.50 -8.09
N ASP A 155 -21.02 -3.51 -7.22
CA ASP A 155 -21.47 -4.73 -6.60
C ASP A 155 -22.10 -5.60 -7.69
N SER A 156 -21.32 -6.49 -8.25
CA SER A 156 -21.82 -7.47 -9.21
C SER A 156 -20.93 -8.70 -9.23
N PRO A 157 -21.54 -9.88 -9.08
CA PRO A 157 -20.84 -11.10 -9.34
C PRO A 157 -20.60 -11.18 -10.84
N PRO A 158 -19.38 -11.23 -11.34
CA PRO A 158 -18.97 -12.44 -12.00
C PRO A 158 -17.52 -12.83 -11.81
N PHE A 159 -16.83 -12.38 -10.79
CA PHE A 159 -15.39 -12.60 -10.74
C PHE A 159 -14.91 -13.18 -9.42
N ASP A 160 -15.50 -14.22 -8.87
CA ASP A 160 -15.05 -14.84 -7.61
C ASP A 160 -14.94 -13.83 -6.43
N ARG A 161 -15.61 -12.68 -6.55
CA ARG A 161 -15.48 -11.58 -5.61
C ARG A 161 -16.56 -11.53 -4.56
N GLY A 162 -17.50 -12.43 -4.60
CA GLY A 162 -18.59 -12.48 -3.64
C GLY A 162 -19.60 -11.32 -3.70
N GLU A 163 -20.65 -11.46 -2.95
CA GLU A 163 -21.80 -10.54 -2.95
C GLU A 163 -21.47 -9.12 -2.43
N HIS A 164 -20.30 -8.95 -1.77
CA HIS A 164 -19.94 -7.68 -1.11
C HIS A 164 -18.72 -6.99 -1.74
N ALA A 165 -18.28 -7.43 -2.90
CA ALA A 165 -17.09 -6.91 -3.55
C ALA A 165 -17.37 -5.57 -4.24
N GLY A 166 -17.30 -4.49 -3.52
CA GLY A 166 -17.52 -3.15 -4.03
C GLY A 166 -18.79 -2.49 -3.51
N GLY A 167 -19.25 -1.44 -4.19
CA GLY A 167 -20.45 -0.70 -3.78
C GLY A 167 -20.29 0.14 -2.50
N HIS A 168 -19.09 0.25 -1.94
CA HIS A 168 -18.87 0.93 -0.65
C HIS A 168 -18.49 2.41 -0.76
N ARG A 169 -18.81 3.05 -1.88
CA ARG A 169 -18.56 4.48 -2.08
C ARG A 169 -19.06 5.35 -0.91
N ASP A 170 -20.17 4.97 -0.32
CA ASP A 170 -20.79 5.75 0.74
C ASP A 170 -19.94 5.81 2.02
N LEU A 171 -19.05 4.88 2.28
CA LEU A 171 -18.05 5.02 3.36
C LEU A 171 -17.15 6.24 3.15
N ILE A 172 -16.87 6.59 1.90
CA ILE A 172 -16.02 7.73 1.57
C ILE A 172 -16.83 9.03 1.61
N VAL A 173 -18.01 9.06 1.04
CA VAL A 173 -18.75 10.32 0.82
C VAL A 173 -19.69 10.70 1.95
N ASP A 174 -20.23 9.73 2.69
CA ASP A 174 -21.15 9.96 3.77
C ASP A 174 -20.46 9.92 5.14
N SER A 175 -20.62 10.98 5.93
CA SER A 175 -19.96 11.10 7.23
C SER A 175 -20.48 10.12 8.28
N ALA A 176 -21.77 9.76 8.25
CA ALA A 176 -22.34 8.82 9.21
C ALA A 176 -21.85 7.39 8.93
N ARG A 177 -21.77 7.03 7.65
CA ARG A 177 -21.23 5.72 7.25
C ARG A 177 -19.73 5.61 7.53
N ARG A 178 -18.95 6.64 7.24
CA ARG A 178 -17.54 6.69 7.62
C ARG A 178 -17.36 6.59 9.14
N ALA A 179 -18.21 7.29 9.91
CA ALA A 179 -18.20 7.18 11.36
C ALA A 179 -18.58 5.77 11.84
N SER A 180 -19.48 5.06 11.15
CA SER A 180 -19.80 3.67 11.47
C SER A 180 -18.59 2.75 11.30
N PHE A 181 -17.82 2.90 10.22
CA PHE A 181 -16.57 2.15 10.04
C PHE A 181 -15.56 2.45 11.15
N ILE A 182 -15.34 3.73 11.45
CA ILE A 182 -14.39 4.13 12.51
C ILE A 182 -14.80 3.53 13.86
N ASN A 183 -16.07 3.63 14.22
CA ASN A 183 -16.55 3.23 15.55
C ASN A 183 -16.76 1.71 15.69
N ASN A 184 -17.23 1.04 14.64
CA ASN A 184 -17.68 -0.36 14.72
C ASN A 184 -16.64 -1.35 14.17
N ALA A 185 -15.61 -0.88 13.43
CA ALA A 185 -14.54 -1.71 12.95
C ALA A 185 -13.16 -1.22 13.39
N LEU A 186 -12.74 0.00 13.00
CA LEU A 186 -11.37 0.47 13.20
C LEU A 186 -11.01 0.59 14.69
N ILE A 187 -11.80 1.26 15.49
CA ILE A 187 -11.54 1.41 16.94
C ILE A 187 -11.57 0.05 17.66
N PRO A 188 -12.52 -0.85 17.41
CA PRO A 188 -12.45 -2.22 17.90
C PRO A 188 -11.17 -2.95 17.55
N VAL A 189 -10.69 -2.86 16.29
CA VAL A 189 -9.39 -3.41 15.88
C VAL A 189 -8.27 -2.84 16.76
N LEU A 190 -8.14 -1.53 16.83
CA LEU A 190 -7.05 -0.88 17.56
C LEU A 190 -7.03 -1.24 19.06
N ARG A 191 -8.19 -1.48 19.65
CA ARG A 191 -8.35 -1.79 21.07
C ARG A 191 -8.31 -3.27 21.43
N TYR A 192 -8.30 -4.14 20.44
CA TYR A 192 -8.33 -5.59 20.68
C TYR A 192 -7.00 -6.08 21.28
N PRO A 193 -7.02 -6.93 22.34
CA PRO A 193 -5.81 -7.42 22.97
C PRO A 193 -5.07 -8.45 22.10
N VAL A 194 -3.75 -8.42 22.13
CA VAL A 194 -2.88 -9.37 21.41
C VAL A 194 -2.37 -10.43 22.39
N GLY A 195 -3.10 -11.53 22.50
CA GLY A 195 -2.71 -12.65 23.35
C GLY A 195 -2.32 -12.23 24.76
N ALA A 196 -1.23 -12.80 25.30
CA ALA A 196 -0.66 -12.47 26.59
C ALA A 196 0.40 -11.36 26.55
N SER A 197 0.54 -10.65 25.42
CA SER A 197 1.57 -9.64 25.23
C SER A 197 1.43 -8.40 26.13
N GLY A 198 0.24 -8.17 26.67
CA GLY A 198 -0.10 -6.95 27.42
C GLY A 198 -0.37 -5.73 26.52
N TYR A 199 -0.32 -5.88 25.21
CA TYR A 199 -0.62 -4.83 24.24
C TYR A 199 -1.98 -5.03 23.59
N THR A 200 -2.62 -3.93 23.19
CA THR A 200 -3.66 -3.95 22.17
C THR A 200 -3.03 -3.88 20.78
N ILE A 201 -3.79 -4.19 19.73
CA ILE A 201 -3.29 -4.08 18.34
C ILE A 201 -2.75 -2.67 18.09
N GLY A 202 -3.48 -1.61 18.46
CA GLY A 202 -3.06 -0.20 18.28
C GLY A 202 -1.84 0.22 19.10
N ALA A 203 -1.41 -0.58 20.09
CA ALA A 203 -0.20 -0.35 20.88
C ALA A 203 0.91 -1.36 20.60
N HIS A 204 0.64 -2.39 19.79
CA HIS A 204 1.58 -3.49 19.57
C HIS A 204 2.77 -3.04 18.73
N PRO A 205 4.02 -3.22 19.19
CA PRO A 205 5.19 -2.69 18.51
C PRO A 205 5.46 -3.32 17.14
N ASN A 206 4.95 -4.52 16.85
CA ASN A 206 5.11 -5.15 15.55
C ASN A 206 4.07 -4.69 14.51
N VAL A 207 3.04 -3.94 14.91
CA VAL A 207 2.24 -3.17 13.96
C VAL A 207 2.93 -1.83 13.76
N LEU A 208 3.61 -1.67 12.63
CA LEU A 208 4.42 -0.50 12.32
C LEU A 208 3.54 0.66 11.87
N ALA A 209 2.66 0.38 10.91
CA ALA A 209 1.83 1.39 10.27
C ALA A 209 0.49 0.83 9.76
N TRP A 210 -0.42 1.76 9.49
CA TRP A 210 -1.68 1.55 8.78
C TRP A 210 -1.60 2.26 7.44
N ASP A 211 -1.73 1.50 6.37
CA ASP A 211 -1.90 1.98 5.02
C ASP A 211 -3.40 2.12 4.77
N ILE A 212 -3.88 3.35 4.75
CA ILE A 212 -5.31 3.63 4.82
C ILE A 212 -6.02 3.22 3.53
N PHE A 213 -5.35 3.39 2.39
CA PHE A 213 -5.97 3.14 1.10
C PHE A 213 -4.93 2.77 0.04
N ASN A 214 -5.19 1.70 -0.70
CA ASN A 214 -4.42 1.30 -1.87
C ASN A 214 -4.93 2.03 -3.11
N GLU A 215 -4.02 2.75 -3.78
CA GLU A 215 -4.20 3.38 -5.08
C GLU A 215 -5.48 4.24 -5.19
N PRO A 216 -5.69 5.19 -4.26
CA PRO A 216 -6.91 5.98 -4.21
C PRO A 216 -7.16 6.78 -5.50
N GLU A 217 -6.12 7.11 -6.24
CA GLU A 217 -6.21 7.90 -7.47
C GLU A 217 -7.00 7.20 -8.57
N PHE A 218 -7.04 5.87 -8.57
CA PHE A 218 -7.86 5.10 -9.49
C PHE A 218 -9.37 5.20 -9.20
N GLY A 219 -9.72 5.65 -8.00
CA GLY A 219 -11.10 5.91 -7.61
C GLY A 219 -11.55 7.37 -7.74
N ILE A 220 -10.67 8.29 -8.15
CA ILE A 220 -10.95 9.73 -8.23
C ILE A 220 -11.29 10.14 -9.67
N ASP A 221 -12.42 10.84 -9.83
CA ASP A 221 -12.91 11.36 -11.11
C ASP A 221 -12.79 12.90 -11.19
N GLU A 222 -11.55 13.38 -11.27
CA GLU A 222 -11.24 14.80 -11.47
C GLU A 222 -10.01 15.00 -12.37
N PRO A 223 -10.01 15.95 -13.31
CA PRO A 223 -8.81 16.33 -14.04
C PRO A 223 -7.73 16.90 -13.11
N PRO A 224 -6.46 16.62 -13.33
CA PRO A 224 -5.81 15.92 -14.44
C PRO A 224 -5.65 14.41 -14.20
N HIS A 225 -6.63 13.75 -13.65
CA HIS A 225 -6.54 12.39 -13.17
C HIS A 225 -6.83 11.35 -14.23
N PHE A 226 -6.55 10.13 -13.82
CA PHE A 226 -7.01 8.98 -14.53
C PHE A 226 -8.53 9.02 -14.63
N ALA A 227 -9.05 8.61 -15.76
CA ALA A 227 -10.38 8.03 -15.75
C ALA A 227 -10.38 6.89 -14.74
N PRO A 228 -11.43 6.69 -13.97
CA PRO A 228 -11.49 5.60 -13.00
C PRO A 228 -10.99 4.29 -13.60
N ALA A 229 -10.24 3.51 -12.81
CA ALA A 229 -9.76 2.20 -13.23
C ALA A 229 -10.93 1.33 -13.69
N HIS A 230 -10.67 0.38 -14.56
CA HIS A 230 -11.67 -0.59 -14.97
C HIS A 230 -12.34 -1.24 -13.77
N GLY A 231 -13.67 -1.18 -13.70
CA GLY A 231 -14.46 -1.73 -12.60
C GLY A 231 -14.94 -0.69 -11.59
N VAL A 232 -14.34 0.49 -11.49
CA VAL A 232 -14.84 1.57 -10.63
C VAL A 232 -16.12 2.13 -11.23
N ALA A 233 -17.24 1.81 -10.59
CA ALA A 233 -18.57 2.20 -11.08
C ALA A 233 -19.00 3.59 -10.58
N GLN A 234 -18.54 3.98 -9.42
CA GLN A 234 -18.95 5.21 -8.74
C GLN A 234 -17.74 5.94 -8.14
N PRO A 235 -16.97 6.67 -8.95
CA PRO A 235 -15.80 7.40 -8.48
C PRO A 235 -16.19 8.51 -7.48
N VAL A 236 -15.18 8.99 -6.77
CA VAL A 236 -15.30 10.07 -5.78
C VAL A 236 -14.48 11.28 -6.20
N THR A 237 -14.75 12.45 -5.61
CA THR A 237 -13.89 13.62 -5.79
C THR A 237 -12.61 13.51 -4.97
N LEU A 238 -11.55 14.23 -5.36
CA LEU A 238 -10.31 14.31 -4.58
C LEU A 238 -10.58 14.76 -3.14
N ALA A 239 -11.40 15.80 -2.97
CA ALA A 239 -11.77 16.32 -1.65
C ALA A 239 -12.47 15.28 -0.76
N GLN A 240 -13.32 14.45 -1.35
CA GLN A 240 -13.99 13.35 -0.60
C GLN A 240 -12.99 12.29 -0.16
N MET A 241 -12.07 11.88 -1.04
CA MET A 241 -11.03 10.91 -0.73
C MET A 241 -10.04 11.46 0.33
N GLN A 242 -9.61 12.71 0.19
CA GLN A 242 -8.76 13.38 1.19
C GLN A 242 -9.41 13.42 2.56
N ARG A 243 -10.70 13.76 2.62
CA ARG A 243 -11.47 13.74 3.89
C ARG A 243 -11.52 12.34 4.50
N PHE A 244 -11.81 11.32 3.69
CA PHE A 244 -11.86 9.93 4.15
C PHE A 244 -10.52 9.51 4.76
N ILE A 245 -9.42 9.74 4.04
CA ILE A 245 -8.07 9.41 4.49
C ILE A 245 -7.72 10.19 5.77
N ALA A 246 -7.99 11.49 5.81
CA ALA A 246 -7.69 12.33 6.96
C ALA A 246 -8.45 11.91 8.23
N GLU A 247 -9.75 11.64 8.14
CA GLU A 247 -10.55 11.26 9.30
C GLU A 247 -10.16 9.87 9.83
N ILE A 248 -9.78 8.93 8.96
CA ILE A 248 -9.27 7.61 9.38
C ILE A 248 -7.87 7.74 10.00
N SER A 249 -6.94 8.48 9.36
CA SER A 249 -5.63 8.75 9.93
C SER A 249 -5.73 9.40 11.30
N GLY A 250 -6.55 10.42 11.44
CA GLY A 250 -6.80 11.09 12.71
C GLY A 250 -7.39 10.15 13.77
N ALA A 251 -8.28 9.24 13.38
CA ALA A 251 -8.81 8.23 14.30
C ALA A 251 -7.73 7.25 14.76
N ILE A 252 -6.82 6.84 13.87
CA ILE A 252 -5.67 6.01 14.21
C ILE A 252 -4.74 6.73 15.18
N HIS A 253 -4.33 7.96 14.89
CA HIS A 253 -3.44 8.75 15.74
C HIS A 253 -4.01 9.02 17.14
N ARG A 254 -5.32 9.18 17.27
CA ARG A 254 -5.98 9.36 18.57
C ARG A 254 -6.08 8.07 19.40
N ASN A 255 -6.04 6.90 18.76
CA ASN A 255 -6.28 5.60 19.42
C ASN A 255 -5.08 4.65 19.36
N SER A 256 -3.98 5.05 18.73
CA SER A 256 -2.77 4.23 18.61
C SER A 256 -1.50 5.08 18.65
N ASN A 257 -0.35 4.44 18.66
CA ASN A 257 0.96 5.07 18.50
C ASN A 257 1.65 4.65 17.18
N GLN A 258 0.88 4.08 16.27
CA GLN A 258 1.37 3.56 15.01
C GLN A 258 1.34 4.64 13.93
N LEU A 259 2.15 4.43 12.90
CA LEU A 259 2.27 5.35 11.78
C LEU A 259 1.11 5.17 10.80
N THR A 260 0.87 6.18 9.98
CA THR A 260 -0.12 6.13 8.90
C THR A 260 0.53 6.48 7.56
N THR A 261 -0.01 5.89 6.49
CA THR A 261 0.41 6.11 5.11
C THR A 261 -0.73 5.85 4.13
N VAL A 262 -0.51 6.12 2.85
CA VAL A 262 -1.41 5.81 1.74
C VAL A 262 -0.59 5.26 0.59
N GLY A 263 -0.98 4.13 0.02
CA GLY A 263 -0.37 3.52 -1.15
C GLY A 263 -0.80 4.23 -2.43
N SER A 264 -0.12 5.32 -2.81
CA SER A 264 -0.41 6.05 -4.04
C SER A 264 -0.02 5.25 -5.28
N ALA A 265 -0.88 5.23 -6.29
CA ALA A 265 -0.66 4.50 -7.53
C ALA A 265 0.60 4.93 -8.30
N SER A 266 1.11 6.15 -8.05
CA SER A 266 2.34 6.67 -8.64
C SER A 266 2.83 7.91 -7.90
N MET A 267 4.14 8.18 -7.97
CA MET A 267 4.70 9.44 -7.46
C MET A 267 4.11 10.70 -8.15
N LYS A 268 3.44 10.54 -9.27
CA LYS A 268 2.75 11.64 -9.97
C LYS A 268 1.86 12.45 -9.04
N TRP A 269 1.23 11.83 -8.07
CA TRP A 269 0.28 12.44 -7.14
C TRP A 269 0.84 12.66 -5.72
N ASN A 270 2.11 12.30 -5.51
CA ASN A 270 2.82 12.54 -4.25
C ASN A 270 3.98 13.53 -4.40
N SER A 271 4.43 13.78 -5.62
CA SER A 271 5.62 14.59 -5.91
C SER A 271 5.27 16.04 -6.17
N THR A 272 6.13 16.95 -5.71
CA THR A 272 6.08 18.39 -6.06
C THR A 272 7.20 18.78 -7.02
N GLY A 273 8.22 17.95 -7.19
CA GLY A 273 9.42 18.22 -7.98
C GLY A 273 9.53 17.43 -9.28
N ALA A 274 8.91 16.25 -9.39
CA ALA A 274 8.99 15.47 -10.62
C ALA A 274 8.32 16.21 -11.79
N PRO A 275 8.93 16.23 -12.98
CA PRO A 275 8.42 16.98 -14.12
C PRO A 275 6.99 16.57 -14.47
N GLY A 276 6.06 17.53 -14.48
CA GLY A 276 4.66 17.29 -14.81
C GLY A 276 3.83 16.61 -13.71
N ALA A 277 4.37 16.48 -12.50
CA ALA A 277 3.61 15.99 -11.35
C ALA A 277 2.40 16.87 -11.04
N SER A 278 1.35 16.26 -10.50
CA SER A 278 0.10 16.96 -10.15
C SER A 278 0.19 17.66 -8.78
N GLY A 279 1.32 17.54 -8.09
CA GLY A 279 1.50 17.97 -6.71
C GLY A 279 1.29 16.82 -5.73
N ASN A 280 1.49 17.10 -4.44
CA ASN A 280 1.28 16.11 -3.38
C ASN A 280 -0.15 16.18 -2.85
N PHE A 281 -1.01 15.27 -3.30
CA PHE A 281 -2.43 15.17 -2.89
C PHE A 281 -2.60 14.77 -1.42
N TRP A 282 -1.59 14.13 -0.86
CA TRP A 282 -1.59 13.53 0.47
C TRP A 282 -0.74 14.31 1.46
N SER A 283 -0.40 15.56 1.13
CA SER A 283 0.35 16.45 2.00
C SER A 283 -0.42 16.81 3.28
N ASP A 284 0.30 17.21 4.33
CA ASP A 284 -0.35 17.66 5.58
C ASP A 284 -1.29 18.84 5.32
N ALA A 285 -0.90 19.78 4.45
CA ALA A 285 -1.76 20.90 4.09
C ALA A 285 -3.08 20.48 3.44
N ALA A 286 -3.08 19.36 2.68
CA ALA A 286 -4.28 18.83 2.04
C ALA A 286 -5.18 18.05 3.00
N LEU A 287 -4.61 17.37 3.99
CA LEU A 287 -5.33 16.45 4.85
C LEU A 287 -5.78 17.09 6.17
N THR A 288 -4.93 17.91 6.81
CA THR A 288 -5.21 18.46 8.15
C THR A 288 -6.36 19.48 8.17
N VAL A 289 -6.82 19.95 7.02
CA VAL A 289 -8.02 20.77 6.91
C VAL A 289 -9.29 20.01 7.24
N TYR A 290 -9.27 18.67 7.13
CA TYR A 290 -10.42 17.81 7.45
C TYR A 290 -10.33 17.23 8.88
N ASP A 291 -9.13 16.89 9.32
CA ASP A 291 -8.84 16.43 10.68
C ASP A 291 -7.44 16.92 11.09
N PRO A 292 -7.27 17.68 12.17
CA PRO A 292 -5.94 18.19 12.58
C PRO A 292 -4.90 17.10 12.86
N GLN A 293 -5.31 15.85 13.12
CA GLN A 293 -4.45 14.68 13.27
C GLN A 293 -4.47 13.78 12.03
N GLY A 294 -5.03 14.25 10.92
CA GLY A 294 -5.23 13.48 9.68
C GLY A 294 -4.02 13.42 8.77
N TYR A 295 -2.83 13.82 9.23
CA TYR A 295 -1.58 13.75 8.47
C TYR A 295 -1.11 12.30 8.25
N LEU A 296 -0.19 12.11 7.29
CA LEU A 296 0.52 10.85 7.07
C LEU A 296 1.94 10.97 7.63
N ASP A 297 2.48 9.89 8.21
CA ASP A 297 3.84 9.88 8.78
C ASP A 297 4.91 9.66 7.71
N PHE A 298 4.59 8.92 6.67
CA PHE A 298 5.44 8.71 5.51
C PHE A 298 4.56 8.47 4.28
N TYR A 299 5.14 8.58 3.08
CA TYR A 299 4.43 8.32 1.83
C TYR A 299 4.75 6.95 1.28
N GLN A 300 3.85 6.43 0.46
CA GLN A 300 4.09 5.30 -0.42
C GLN A 300 3.82 5.71 -1.86
N ILE A 301 4.59 5.14 -2.78
CA ILE A 301 4.35 5.20 -4.21
C ILE A 301 4.42 3.79 -4.77
N HIS A 302 3.62 3.49 -5.77
CA HIS A 302 3.72 2.25 -6.53
C HIS A 302 4.48 2.48 -7.83
N TYR A 303 5.25 1.47 -8.25
CA TYR A 303 6.01 1.53 -9.47
C TYR A 303 6.03 0.17 -10.17
N TYR A 304 5.53 0.14 -11.39
CA TYR A 304 5.56 -1.02 -12.26
C TYR A 304 6.24 -0.70 -13.59
N GLY A 305 6.94 -1.69 -14.15
CA GLY A 305 7.73 -1.49 -15.37
C GLY A 305 6.92 -1.02 -16.59
N TRP A 306 5.62 -1.35 -16.65
CA TRP A 306 4.73 -0.86 -17.71
C TRP A 306 4.61 0.68 -17.73
N MET A 307 4.79 1.33 -16.58
CA MET A 307 4.74 2.79 -16.47
C MET A 307 5.82 3.47 -17.31
N ASN A 308 6.95 2.81 -17.57
CA ASN A 308 8.01 3.36 -18.42
C ASN A 308 7.61 3.45 -19.90
N GLY A 309 6.64 2.65 -20.35
CA GLY A 309 6.09 2.67 -21.70
C GLY A 309 4.84 3.55 -21.85
N ASP A 310 4.32 4.09 -20.77
CA ASP A 310 3.14 4.93 -20.75
C ASP A 310 3.54 6.39 -20.55
N GLU A 311 3.27 7.24 -21.56
CA GLU A 311 3.62 8.67 -21.54
C GLU A 311 3.12 9.43 -20.31
N ARG A 312 2.06 8.92 -19.66
CA ARG A 312 1.48 9.50 -18.44
C ARG A 312 2.29 9.21 -17.18
N PHE A 313 3.22 8.22 -17.22
CA PHE A 313 3.95 7.73 -16.05
C PHE A 313 5.47 7.66 -16.22
N TRP A 314 6.00 7.70 -17.43
CA TRP A 314 7.42 7.42 -17.66
C TRP A 314 8.37 8.34 -16.88
N SER A 315 7.98 9.59 -16.64
CA SER A 315 8.76 10.56 -15.85
C SER A 315 8.57 10.41 -14.34
N TYR A 316 7.72 9.48 -13.89
CA TYR A 316 7.38 9.30 -12.47
C TYR A 316 7.98 8.02 -11.87
N SER A 317 9.05 7.54 -12.45
CA SER A 317 9.76 6.36 -11.97
C SER A 317 10.71 6.70 -10.83
N PRO A 318 10.72 5.91 -9.73
CA PRO A 318 11.71 6.04 -8.66
C PRO A 318 13.13 5.67 -9.12
N LEU A 319 13.28 5.14 -10.33
CA LEU A 319 14.57 4.85 -10.95
C LEU A 319 15.20 6.06 -11.65
N PHE A 320 14.39 7.07 -11.96
CA PHE A 320 14.81 8.27 -12.70
C PHE A 320 14.68 9.56 -11.88
N ASN A 321 13.99 9.51 -10.75
CA ASN A 321 13.84 10.63 -9.84
C ASN A 321 14.26 10.18 -8.45
N ASP A 322 15.25 10.80 -7.86
CA ASP A 322 15.58 10.56 -6.47
C ASP A 322 14.61 11.28 -5.52
N TRP A 323 14.70 10.97 -4.24
CA TRP A 323 13.83 11.54 -3.21
C TRP A 323 13.85 13.07 -3.17
N TYR A 324 15.02 13.69 -3.41
CA TYR A 324 15.17 15.15 -3.41
C TYR A 324 14.59 15.81 -4.66
N GLU A 325 14.94 15.28 -5.83
CA GLU A 325 14.45 15.79 -7.12
C GLU A 325 12.93 15.68 -7.21
N ALA A 326 12.37 14.63 -6.67
CA ALA A 326 10.93 14.45 -6.56
C ALA A 326 10.25 15.42 -5.58
N GLY A 327 11.02 16.13 -4.74
CA GLY A 327 10.51 17.16 -3.84
C GLY A 327 9.64 16.63 -2.72
N PHE A 328 9.98 15.46 -2.18
CA PHE A 328 9.30 14.90 -1.03
C PHE A 328 9.74 15.56 0.28
N ASP A 329 8.78 15.83 1.15
CA ASP A 329 8.99 16.41 2.48
C ASP A 329 8.97 15.36 3.61
N LYS A 330 8.67 14.10 3.27
CA LYS A 330 8.65 12.95 4.18
C LYS A 330 9.35 11.74 3.58
N PRO A 331 9.72 10.72 4.39
CA PRO A 331 10.17 9.44 3.87
C PRO A 331 9.18 8.83 2.88
N VAL A 332 9.69 8.18 1.84
CA VAL A 332 8.86 7.52 0.82
C VAL A 332 9.28 6.07 0.66
N VAL A 333 8.33 5.17 0.78
CA VAL A 333 8.52 3.74 0.49
C VAL A 333 7.97 3.44 -0.91
N VAL A 334 8.70 2.68 -1.71
CA VAL A 334 8.13 2.07 -2.91
C VAL A 334 7.26 0.91 -2.47
N GLY A 335 5.96 1.18 -2.30
CA GLY A 335 4.99 0.29 -1.65
C GLY A 335 4.65 -0.94 -2.48
N GLU A 336 4.77 -0.83 -3.82
CA GLU A 336 4.66 -1.94 -4.75
C GLU A 336 5.65 -1.79 -5.89
N THR A 337 6.29 -2.93 -6.25
CA THR A 337 7.12 -3.05 -7.45
C THR A 337 7.21 -4.53 -7.84
N PRO A 338 7.32 -4.89 -9.14
CA PRO A 338 7.29 -6.29 -9.54
C PRO A 338 8.45 -7.10 -8.94
N ALA A 339 8.14 -8.24 -8.34
CA ALA A 339 9.13 -9.12 -7.70
C ALA A 339 10.18 -9.65 -8.69
N ASN A 340 9.78 -9.88 -9.94
CA ASN A 340 10.69 -10.30 -11.02
C ASN A 340 11.37 -9.13 -11.75
N ALA A 341 11.15 -7.88 -11.31
CA ALA A 341 11.58 -6.66 -11.98
C ALA A 341 11.04 -6.50 -13.42
N GLY A 342 9.89 -7.13 -13.73
CA GLY A 342 9.29 -7.14 -15.07
C GLY A 342 9.05 -5.75 -15.63
N GLY A 343 9.43 -5.52 -16.89
CA GLY A 343 9.26 -4.25 -17.59
C GLY A 343 10.19 -3.11 -17.16
N THR A 344 11.02 -3.29 -16.12
CA THR A 344 11.87 -2.22 -15.58
C THR A 344 13.24 -2.10 -16.26
N ASN A 345 13.61 -3.04 -17.14
CA ASN A 345 14.95 -3.17 -17.68
C ASN A 345 16.02 -3.33 -16.59
N ARG A 346 15.69 -3.96 -15.48
CA ARG A 346 16.56 -4.27 -14.35
C ARG A 346 16.43 -5.75 -13.98
N THR A 347 17.44 -6.26 -13.28
CA THR A 347 17.28 -7.46 -12.46
C THR A 347 16.67 -7.08 -11.12
N PRO A 348 16.05 -8.01 -10.37
CA PRO A 348 15.55 -7.71 -9.03
C PRO A 348 16.61 -7.06 -8.12
N ALA A 349 17.83 -7.55 -8.13
CA ALA A 349 18.93 -6.98 -7.34
C ALA A 349 19.23 -5.52 -7.73
N ARG A 350 19.27 -5.22 -9.03
CA ARG A 350 19.52 -3.87 -9.50
C ARG A 350 18.35 -2.93 -9.22
N LEU A 351 17.12 -3.41 -9.35
CA LEU A 351 15.91 -2.65 -9.02
C LEU A 351 15.94 -2.18 -7.56
N LEU A 352 16.17 -3.12 -6.62
CA LEU A 352 16.19 -2.80 -5.19
C LEU A 352 17.36 -1.87 -4.84
N THR A 353 18.53 -2.09 -5.43
CA THR A 353 19.71 -1.25 -5.20
C THR A 353 19.52 0.17 -5.74
N ASP A 354 18.90 0.34 -6.92
CA ASP A 354 18.62 1.66 -7.49
C ASP A 354 17.60 2.42 -6.64
N ILE A 355 16.54 1.77 -6.13
CA ILE A 355 15.57 2.37 -5.21
C ILE A 355 16.25 2.87 -3.94
N HIS A 356 17.11 2.06 -3.32
CA HIS A 356 17.87 2.46 -2.13
C HIS A 356 18.83 3.63 -2.43
N ALA A 357 19.58 3.55 -3.54
CA ALA A 357 20.54 4.58 -3.93
C ALA A 357 19.87 5.94 -4.25
N ASN A 358 18.59 5.93 -4.66
CA ASN A 358 17.78 7.11 -4.90
C ASN A 358 17.08 7.63 -3.63
N CYS A 359 17.53 7.19 -2.44
CA CYS A 359 17.11 7.66 -1.13
C CYS A 359 15.63 7.41 -0.79
N TYR A 360 15.03 6.39 -1.37
CA TYR A 360 13.72 5.91 -0.90
C TYR A 360 13.87 5.17 0.43
N ALA A 361 12.83 5.24 1.26
CA ALA A 361 12.84 4.71 2.62
C ALA A 361 12.52 3.21 2.71
N GLY A 362 12.30 2.56 1.60
CA GLY A 362 12.00 1.14 1.58
C GLY A 362 11.42 0.66 0.26
N VAL A 363 11.20 -0.66 0.19
CA VAL A 363 10.59 -1.31 -0.97
C VAL A 363 9.87 -2.59 -0.56
N TRP A 364 8.65 -2.77 -1.02
CA TRP A 364 7.89 -4.00 -0.89
C TRP A 364 7.59 -4.56 -2.26
N VAL A 365 8.12 -5.78 -2.53
CA VAL A 365 7.89 -6.43 -3.82
C VAL A 365 6.46 -6.98 -3.89
N TRP A 366 5.88 -6.95 -5.08
CA TRP A 366 4.57 -7.49 -5.39
C TRP A 366 4.71 -8.75 -6.24
N PRO A 367 4.05 -9.83 -5.86
CA PRO A 367 3.53 -10.16 -4.53
C PRO A 367 4.36 -11.26 -3.84
N TYR A 368 3.97 -11.68 -2.60
CA TYR A 368 4.58 -12.84 -1.96
C TYR A 368 4.23 -14.14 -2.71
N PHE A 369 2.96 -14.34 -3.06
CA PHE A 369 2.50 -15.47 -3.86
C PHE A 369 2.35 -15.11 -5.34
N ASN A 370 2.41 -16.11 -6.20
CA ASN A 370 2.14 -15.94 -7.62
C ASN A 370 0.63 -15.70 -7.85
N LEU A 371 0.29 -14.52 -8.33
CA LEU A 371 -1.08 -14.15 -8.69
C LEU A 371 -1.37 -14.30 -10.19
N ASN A 372 -0.42 -14.83 -10.97
CA ASN A 372 -0.49 -14.96 -12.43
C ASN A 372 -0.68 -13.61 -13.17
N ASP A 373 -0.16 -12.54 -12.59
CA ASP A 373 -0.25 -11.16 -13.10
C ASP A 373 1.01 -10.67 -13.81
N SER A 374 1.94 -11.57 -14.14
CA SER A 374 3.24 -11.29 -14.79
C SER A 374 4.27 -10.54 -13.94
N THR A 375 3.98 -10.20 -12.70
CA THR A 375 4.90 -9.46 -11.80
C THR A 375 5.88 -10.36 -11.06
N GLY A 376 5.72 -11.68 -11.17
CA GLY A 376 6.51 -12.68 -10.48
C GLY A 376 5.97 -12.99 -9.09
N GLN A 377 6.85 -13.37 -8.18
CA GLN A 377 6.53 -13.72 -6.80
C GLN A 377 7.76 -13.55 -5.90
N TRP A 378 7.58 -13.66 -4.59
CA TRP A 378 8.66 -13.49 -3.61
C TRP A 378 9.93 -14.27 -3.94
N SER A 379 9.84 -15.52 -4.41
CA SER A 379 11.01 -16.34 -4.75
C SER A 379 11.90 -15.71 -5.82
N ASP A 380 11.39 -14.82 -6.66
CA ASP A 380 12.15 -14.13 -7.69
C ASP A 380 12.99 -12.98 -7.11
N ALA A 381 12.52 -12.38 -6.00
CA ALA A 381 13.18 -11.24 -5.34
C ALA A 381 13.97 -11.60 -4.08
N GLN A 382 13.71 -12.72 -3.43
CA GLN A 382 14.22 -13.03 -2.08
C GLN A 382 15.74 -12.94 -1.96
N SER A 383 16.50 -13.41 -2.96
CA SER A 383 17.97 -13.31 -2.97
C SER A 383 18.47 -11.88 -3.10
N ALA A 384 17.72 -11.04 -3.83
CA ALA A 384 18.03 -9.62 -3.99
C ALA A 384 17.74 -8.85 -2.68
N VAL A 385 16.64 -9.17 -2.02
CA VAL A 385 16.29 -8.63 -0.69
C VAL A 385 17.38 -8.99 0.31
N ARG A 386 17.81 -10.26 0.34
CA ARG A 386 18.89 -10.71 1.23
C ARG A 386 20.18 -9.95 0.97
N ALA A 387 20.61 -9.83 -0.29
CA ALA A 387 21.82 -9.14 -0.65
C ALA A 387 21.80 -7.65 -0.23
N LEU A 388 20.69 -6.97 -0.41
CA LEU A 388 20.54 -5.58 0.03
C LEU A 388 20.54 -5.47 1.56
N ALA A 389 19.80 -6.33 2.26
CA ALA A 389 19.76 -6.34 3.72
C ALA A 389 21.14 -6.59 4.35
N ASP A 390 21.96 -7.46 3.74
CA ASP A 390 23.33 -7.73 4.18
C ASP A 390 24.29 -6.56 3.86
N ALA A 391 24.00 -5.77 2.82
CA ALA A 391 24.79 -4.60 2.45
C ALA A 391 24.55 -3.38 3.33
N VAL A 392 23.32 -3.21 3.88
CA VAL A 392 22.92 -2.06 4.71
C VAL A 392 22.27 -2.49 6.03
N PRO A 393 22.94 -3.34 6.84
CA PRO A 393 22.32 -3.94 8.03
C PRO A 393 21.87 -2.89 9.06
N ASP A 394 22.58 -1.78 9.19
CA ASP A 394 22.26 -0.69 10.11
C ASP A 394 20.97 0.08 9.76
N GLU A 395 20.45 -0.11 8.56
CA GLU A 395 19.20 0.50 8.11
C GLU A 395 18.05 -0.49 8.10
N VAL A 396 18.34 -1.79 7.97
CA VAL A 396 17.32 -2.85 7.85
C VAL A 396 17.06 -3.56 9.17
N GLN A 397 18.05 -3.70 10.05
CA GLN A 397 17.88 -4.38 11.33
C GLN A 397 17.20 -3.47 12.35
N ILE A 398 15.87 -3.47 12.38
CA ILE A 398 15.09 -2.64 13.31
C ILE A 398 15.39 -3.04 14.75
N VAL A 399 16.04 -2.14 15.48
CA VAL A 399 16.36 -2.30 16.89
C VAL A 399 15.36 -1.50 17.72
N ARG A 400 14.71 -2.16 18.66
CA ARG A 400 13.84 -1.48 19.64
C ARG A 400 14.72 -0.97 20.79
N SER A 401 14.84 0.34 20.93
CA SER A 401 15.28 0.91 22.19
C SER A 401 14.20 0.63 23.24
N SER A 402 14.62 0.31 24.47
CA SER A 402 13.70 0.08 25.60
C SER A 402 13.01 1.41 25.97
N PHE A 403 11.94 1.77 25.28
CA PHE A 403 11.10 2.90 25.66
C PHE A 403 10.04 2.45 26.68
N PRO A 404 9.73 3.30 27.67
CA PRO A 404 8.64 3.02 28.58
C PRO A 404 7.32 2.97 27.78
N VAL A 405 6.60 1.88 27.95
CA VAL A 405 5.28 1.63 27.37
C VAL A 405 4.31 2.71 27.85
N ARG A 406 3.79 3.55 26.98
CA ARG A 406 2.57 4.30 27.27
C ARG A 406 1.40 3.32 27.20
N VAL A 407 1.00 2.81 28.36
CA VAL A 407 -0.22 2.00 28.47
C VAL A 407 -1.40 2.97 28.34
N TYR A 408 -2.12 2.91 27.24
CA TYR A 408 -3.44 3.55 27.16
C TYR A 408 -4.41 2.70 27.97
N LEU A 409 -4.66 3.09 29.21
CA LEU A 409 -5.71 2.50 30.02
C LEU A 409 -7.06 2.85 29.38
N PRO A 410 -8.00 1.89 29.25
CA PRO A 410 -9.34 2.20 28.78
C PRO A 410 -9.98 3.21 29.72
N LEU A 411 -10.40 4.35 29.18
CA LEU A 411 -11.26 5.28 29.90
C LEU A 411 -12.58 4.55 30.21
N THR A 412 -12.73 4.15 31.44
CA THR A 412 -14.03 3.67 31.96
C THR A 412 -14.96 4.89 31.99
N ILE A 413 -15.78 5.03 30.97
CA ILE A 413 -16.92 5.96 31.02
C ILE A 413 -17.92 5.33 31.99
N ARG A 414 -18.09 5.98 33.14
CA ARG A 414 -19.19 5.71 34.07
C ARG A 414 -20.44 6.49 33.62
#